data_5014a05cc34924ac238c25ebb829b649
#
_entry.id   5014a05cc34924ac238c25ebb829b649
#
_cell.length_a   1.000
_cell.length_b   1.000
_cell.length_c   1.000
_cell.angle_alpha   90.00
_cell.angle_beta   90.00
_cell.angle_gamma   90.00
#
_symmetry.space_group_name_H-M   'P 1'
#
loop_
_entity.id
_entity.type
_entity.pdbx_description
1 polymer ?
#
loop_
_entity_poly.entity_id
_entity_poly.type
_entity_poly.pdbx_seq_one_letter_code
_entity_poly.pdbx_strand_id
1 'polypeptide(L)'
;NEKIGYYIFFTGLFALSASISVSKFTTSLSIILMAVAWLVKWDWKQKWKGLQDNYKLLIASTGLFLIFVIGLFYSEDMKFGWKDVKVKTPLFILPVLFTTSYSINRKQIITAFVLMTSSAITATIIGFVNYNLNYDTASDWVDLRIISPFISLIRLSLILCVGFGLGLWGLIKLKHIAKWLLIIPLCWIVFILGYSQSLTGIVLVPIIVVLFIKFIVRGRKLLTVTLSAILLAVFAYSGLQIYNVYKLVFINHEDVALEKTKSGVNYSHNLKNKSTENGHYVYRNINKNEVALEWAKRSTLNLNEI
;
A
#
# COMPACT_ATOMS: atom_id res chain seq x y z
N ASN A 1 -23.35 20.92 -22.31
CA ASN A 1 -22.05 20.87 -21.61
C ASN A 1 -22.10 20.01 -20.33
N GLU A 2 -23.20 19.98 -19.56
CA GLU A 2 -23.29 19.14 -18.34
C GLU A 2 -23.17 17.63 -18.60
N LYS A 3 -23.81 17.12 -19.66
CA LYS A 3 -23.70 15.69 -20.01
C LYS A 3 -22.25 15.30 -20.36
N ILE A 4 -21.54 16.15 -21.08
CA ILE A 4 -20.13 15.89 -21.45
C ILE A 4 -19.27 15.88 -20.20
N GLY A 5 -19.41 16.86 -19.31
CA GLY A 5 -18.70 16.91 -18.04
C GLY A 5 -18.98 15.69 -17.16
N TYR A 6 -20.22 15.21 -17.12
CA TYR A 6 -20.61 13.99 -16.42
C TYR A 6 -19.83 12.77 -16.94
N TYR A 7 -19.82 12.54 -18.25
CA TYR A 7 -19.09 11.40 -18.82
C TYR A 7 -17.57 11.49 -18.59
N ILE A 8 -16.99 12.69 -18.75
CA ILE A 8 -15.55 12.90 -18.49
C ILE A 8 -15.22 12.61 -17.02
N PHE A 9 -16.07 13.06 -16.06
CA PHE A 9 -15.86 12.80 -14.64
C PHE A 9 -15.86 11.33 -14.30
N PHE A 10 -16.88 10.57 -14.77
CA PHE A 10 -16.98 9.14 -14.48
C PHE A 10 -15.94 8.31 -15.22
N THR A 11 -15.55 8.70 -16.43
CA THR A 11 -14.40 8.09 -17.11
C THR A 11 -13.12 8.32 -16.31
N GLY A 12 -12.89 9.52 -15.80
CA GLY A 12 -11.77 9.82 -14.90
C GLY A 12 -11.82 9.00 -13.61
N LEU A 13 -12.99 8.89 -12.97
CA LEU A 13 -13.18 8.09 -11.75
C LEU A 13 -12.87 6.60 -11.96
N PHE A 14 -13.36 6.02 -13.04
CA PHE A 14 -13.14 4.60 -13.34
C PHE A 14 -11.70 4.35 -13.78
N ALA A 15 -11.10 5.26 -14.56
CA ALA A 15 -9.69 5.21 -14.91
C ALA A 15 -8.78 5.35 -13.68
N LEU A 16 -9.11 6.24 -12.75
CA LEU A 16 -8.42 6.37 -11.45
C LEU A 16 -8.46 5.03 -10.69
N SER A 17 -9.65 4.45 -10.56
CA SER A 17 -9.84 3.20 -9.84
C SER A 17 -9.08 2.03 -10.48
N ALA A 18 -9.08 1.95 -11.81
CA ALA A 18 -8.38 0.90 -12.55
C ALA A 18 -6.85 1.07 -12.57
N SER A 19 -6.34 2.28 -12.39
CA SER A 19 -4.90 2.57 -12.53
C SER A 19 -4.14 2.69 -11.21
N ILE A 20 -4.83 2.88 -10.09
CA ILE A 20 -4.21 3.22 -8.79
C ILE A 20 -3.15 2.21 -8.34
N SER A 21 -3.30 0.95 -8.72
CA SER A 21 -2.38 -0.14 -8.34
C SER A 21 -1.32 -0.44 -9.40
N VAL A 22 -1.48 0.06 -10.64
CA VAL A 22 -0.65 -0.35 -11.79
C VAL A 22 0.15 0.82 -12.38
N SER A 23 -0.41 2.03 -12.42
CA SER A 23 0.22 3.15 -13.14
C SER A 23 0.05 4.48 -12.43
N LYS A 24 1.15 5.06 -11.96
CA LYS A 24 1.19 6.40 -11.38
C LYS A 24 0.81 7.48 -12.41
N PHE A 25 1.24 7.32 -13.66
CA PHE A 25 0.94 8.27 -14.74
C PHE A 25 -0.56 8.33 -15.01
N THR A 26 -1.20 7.17 -15.25
CA THR A 26 -2.64 7.10 -15.53
C THR A 26 -3.46 7.59 -14.33
N THR A 27 -3.02 7.31 -13.11
CA THR A 27 -3.64 7.83 -11.88
C THR A 27 -3.65 9.36 -11.87
N SER A 28 -2.51 10.00 -12.18
CA SER A 28 -2.41 11.47 -12.24
C SER A 28 -3.28 12.05 -13.36
N LEU A 29 -3.24 11.44 -14.55
CA LEU A 29 -4.07 11.86 -15.68
C LEU A 29 -5.57 11.76 -15.38
N SER A 30 -5.98 10.70 -14.67
CA SER A 30 -7.37 10.51 -14.25
C SER A 30 -7.86 11.62 -13.31
N ILE A 31 -7.00 12.04 -12.36
CA ILE A 31 -7.31 13.17 -11.46
C ILE A 31 -7.46 14.48 -12.25
N ILE A 32 -6.58 14.70 -13.24
CA ILE A 32 -6.66 15.87 -14.12
C ILE A 32 -7.97 15.86 -14.93
N LEU A 33 -8.36 14.70 -15.49
CA LEU A 33 -9.64 14.56 -16.21
C LEU A 33 -10.83 14.88 -15.31
N MET A 34 -10.83 14.38 -14.07
CA MET A 34 -11.88 14.70 -13.10
C MET A 34 -11.90 16.20 -12.76
N ALA A 35 -10.74 16.84 -12.61
CA ALA A 35 -10.64 18.27 -12.36
C ALA A 35 -11.13 19.12 -13.56
N VAL A 36 -10.81 18.71 -14.79
CA VAL A 36 -11.34 19.34 -16.02
C VAL A 36 -12.86 19.21 -16.08
N ALA A 37 -13.41 18.02 -15.82
CA ALA A 37 -14.85 17.80 -15.77
C ALA A 37 -15.54 18.69 -14.71
N TRP A 38 -14.87 18.87 -13.56
CA TRP A 38 -15.33 19.78 -12.51
C TRP A 38 -15.34 21.24 -12.97
N LEU A 39 -14.35 21.69 -13.71
CA LEU A 39 -14.30 23.05 -14.30
C LEU A 39 -15.38 23.25 -15.35
N VAL A 40 -15.65 22.26 -16.20
CA VAL A 40 -16.70 22.30 -17.25
C VAL A 40 -18.10 22.45 -16.63
N LYS A 41 -18.32 21.87 -15.44
CA LYS A 41 -19.56 22.07 -14.67
C LYS A 41 -19.56 23.46 -14.03
N TRP A 42 -20.11 24.46 -14.73
CA TRP A 42 -20.13 25.86 -14.30
C TRP A 42 -21.28 26.18 -13.34
N ASP A 43 -21.41 25.43 -12.24
CA ASP A 43 -22.44 25.67 -11.22
C ASP A 43 -21.79 25.95 -9.85
N TRP A 44 -21.38 27.20 -9.67
CA TRP A 44 -20.70 27.64 -8.46
C TRP A 44 -21.59 27.60 -7.22
N LYS A 45 -22.92 27.81 -7.38
CA LYS A 45 -23.87 27.75 -6.26
C LYS A 45 -23.95 26.34 -5.70
N GLN A 46 -24.07 25.34 -6.56
CA GLN A 46 -24.12 23.94 -6.15
C GLN A 46 -22.77 23.47 -5.56
N LYS A 47 -21.65 23.92 -6.13
CA LYS A 47 -20.30 23.63 -5.59
C LYS A 47 -20.14 24.20 -4.19
N TRP A 48 -20.54 25.46 -3.98
CA TRP A 48 -20.47 26.10 -2.67
C TRP A 48 -21.34 25.39 -1.64
N LYS A 49 -22.56 25.01 -2.01
CA LYS A 49 -23.44 24.19 -1.16
C LYS A 49 -22.80 22.83 -0.84
N GLY A 50 -22.21 22.15 -1.81
CA GLY A 50 -21.49 20.90 -1.59
C GLY A 50 -20.33 21.01 -0.58
N LEU A 51 -19.59 22.12 -0.62
CA LEU A 51 -18.54 22.44 0.36
C LEU A 51 -19.14 22.63 1.78
N GLN A 52 -20.25 23.41 1.88
CA GLN A 52 -20.92 23.66 3.15
C GLN A 52 -21.53 22.39 3.76
N ASP A 53 -22.23 21.59 2.95
CA ASP A 53 -22.88 20.37 3.43
C ASP A 53 -21.88 19.30 3.90
N ASN A 54 -20.64 19.31 3.33
CA ASN A 54 -19.61 18.31 3.61
C ASN A 54 -18.37 18.89 4.33
N TYR A 55 -18.49 20.05 5.00
CA TYR A 55 -17.33 20.74 5.58
C TYR A 55 -16.52 19.90 6.56
N LYS A 56 -17.18 19.05 7.38
CA LYS A 56 -16.48 18.17 8.33
C LYS A 56 -15.56 17.16 7.63
N LEU A 57 -16.04 16.55 6.56
CA LEU A 57 -15.25 15.62 5.75
C LEU A 57 -14.09 16.36 5.07
N LEU A 58 -14.38 17.56 4.54
CA LEU A 58 -13.35 18.40 3.90
C LEU A 58 -12.28 18.82 4.90
N ILE A 59 -12.65 19.31 6.07
CA ILE A 59 -11.68 19.68 7.12
C ILE A 59 -10.84 18.48 7.53
N ALA A 60 -11.43 17.31 7.72
CA ALA A 60 -10.70 16.12 8.13
C ALA A 60 -9.69 15.66 7.06
N SER A 61 -10.05 15.71 5.77
CA SER A 61 -9.17 15.26 4.68
C SER A 61 -8.16 16.33 4.25
N THR A 62 -8.59 17.59 4.13
CA THR A 62 -7.70 18.71 3.76
C THR A 62 -6.80 19.12 4.91
N GLY A 63 -7.22 18.92 6.15
CA GLY A 63 -6.40 19.18 7.35
C GLY A 63 -5.09 18.40 7.33
N LEU A 64 -5.13 17.13 6.91
CA LEU A 64 -3.91 16.34 6.70
C LEU A 64 -2.99 16.99 5.63
N PHE A 65 -3.55 17.45 4.52
CA PHE A 65 -2.77 18.14 3.49
C PHE A 65 -2.17 19.44 4.02
N LEU A 66 -2.92 20.23 4.79
CA LEU A 66 -2.44 21.48 5.38
C LEU A 66 -1.26 21.26 6.33
N ILE A 67 -1.23 20.16 7.09
CA ILE A 67 -0.09 19.81 7.95
C ILE A 67 1.20 19.69 7.11
N PHE A 68 1.13 19.06 5.91
CA PHE A 68 2.29 18.96 5.02
C PHE A 68 2.69 20.32 4.43
N VAL A 69 1.72 21.18 4.12
CA VAL A 69 1.99 22.56 3.65
C VAL A 69 2.65 23.39 4.77
N ILE A 70 2.15 23.28 6.00
CA ILE A 70 2.76 23.94 7.17
C ILE A 70 4.16 23.39 7.41
N GLY A 71 4.36 22.06 7.31
CA GLY A 71 5.67 21.41 7.44
C GLY A 71 6.71 21.95 6.47
N LEU A 72 6.30 22.47 5.31
CA LEU A 72 7.21 23.08 4.34
C LEU A 72 7.96 24.29 4.93
N PHE A 73 7.33 25.08 5.81
CA PHE A 73 7.95 26.25 6.44
C PHE A 73 9.06 25.90 7.43
N TYR A 74 9.11 24.65 7.89
CA TYR A 74 10.13 24.12 8.82
C TYR A 74 11.10 23.17 8.14
N SER A 75 10.99 22.97 6.82
CA SER A 75 11.82 22.03 6.07
C SER A 75 13.18 22.64 5.77
N GLU A 76 14.25 21.96 6.14
CA GLU A 76 15.63 22.33 5.76
C GLU A 76 15.85 22.14 4.25
N ASP A 77 15.23 21.12 3.65
CA ASP A 77 15.28 20.87 2.20
C ASP A 77 13.95 21.26 1.53
N MET A 78 13.88 22.48 1.03
CA MET A 78 12.72 23.02 0.30
C MET A 78 12.39 22.24 -0.98
N LYS A 79 13.39 21.68 -1.67
CA LYS A 79 13.16 20.89 -2.91
C LYS A 79 12.43 19.60 -2.58
N PHE A 80 12.87 18.91 -1.54
CA PHE A 80 12.22 17.70 -1.05
C PHE A 80 10.82 18.01 -0.52
N GLY A 81 10.67 19.07 0.30
CA GLY A 81 9.38 19.51 0.84
C GLY A 81 8.36 19.80 -0.26
N TRP A 82 8.72 20.53 -1.31
CA TRP A 82 7.83 20.76 -2.46
C TRP A 82 7.44 19.50 -3.21
N LYS A 83 8.39 18.58 -3.40
CA LYS A 83 8.10 17.28 -4.01
C LYS A 83 7.08 16.50 -3.18
N ASP A 84 7.22 16.53 -1.87
CA ASP A 84 6.33 15.84 -0.94
C ASP A 84 4.91 16.43 -0.94
N VAL A 85 4.77 17.76 -0.91
CA VAL A 85 3.48 18.45 -1.03
C VAL A 85 2.80 18.13 -2.37
N LYS A 86 3.53 18.14 -3.49
CA LYS A 86 2.99 17.76 -4.82
C LYS A 86 2.43 16.34 -4.83
N VAL A 87 3.15 15.38 -4.25
CA VAL A 87 2.70 13.98 -4.18
C VAL A 87 1.43 13.84 -3.34
N LYS A 88 1.24 14.71 -2.35
CA LYS A 88 0.08 14.69 -1.44
C LYS A 88 -1.08 15.60 -1.88
N THR A 89 -0.94 16.37 -2.95
CA THR A 89 -1.99 17.20 -3.54
C THR A 89 -3.33 16.46 -3.77
N PRO A 90 -3.37 15.18 -4.14
CA PRO A 90 -4.62 14.41 -4.22
C PRO A 90 -5.43 14.38 -2.93
N LEU A 91 -4.81 14.49 -1.74
CA LEU A 91 -5.52 14.55 -0.45
C LEU A 91 -6.42 15.78 -0.33
N PHE A 92 -6.08 16.85 -1.04
CA PHE A 92 -6.89 18.07 -1.14
C PHE A 92 -7.87 18.01 -2.31
N ILE A 93 -7.38 17.65 -3.50
CA ILE A 93 -8.17 17.73 -4.73
C ILE A 93 -9.32 16.72 -4.73
N LEU A 94 -9.07 15.45 -4.38
CA LEU A 94 -10.10 14.42 -4.48
C LEU A 94 -11.31 14.67 -3.57
N PRO A 95 -11.18 15.02 -2.28
CA PRO A 95 -12.32 15.34 -1.44
C PRO A 95 -13.15 16.51 -1.99
N VAL A 96 -12.50 17.54 -2.50
CA VAL A 96 -13.20 18.69 -3.14
C VAL A 96 -13.95 18.23 -4.36
N LEU A 97 -13.33 17.44 -5.25
CA LEU A 97 -13.98 16.91 -6.45
C LEU A 97 -15.18 16.04 -6.10
N PHE A 98 -15.04 15.12 -5.14
CA PHE A 98 -16.12 14.20 -4.75
C PHE A 98 -17.31 14.91 -4.08
N THR A 99 -17.07 15.95 -3.33
CA THR A 99 -18.14 16.67 -2.61
C THR A 99 -18.83 17.72 -3.46
N THR A 100 -18.19 18.22 -4.52
CA THR A 100 -18.68 19.39 -5.27
C THR A 100 -19.01 19.10 -6.75
N SER A 101 -18.65 17.91 -7.28
CA SER A 101 -18.90 17.57 -8.69
C SER A 101 -20.29 16.99 -8.93
N TYR A 102 -20.33 15.76 -9.36
CA TYR A 102 -21.54 15.01 -9.70
C TYR A 102 -21.88 14.05 -8.56
N SER A 103 -23.18 13.85 -8.31
CA SER A 103 -23.61 12.85 -7.35
C SER A 103 -23.25 11.45 -7.83
N ILE A 104 -22.58 10.68 -6.96
CA ILE A 104 -22.14 9.32 -7.27
C ILE A 104 -23.16 8.36 -6.71
N ASN A 105 -23.77 7.56 -7.58
CA ASN A 105 -24.73 6.55 -7.14
C ASN A 105 -24.05 5.28 -6.64
N ARG A 106 -24.79 4.45 -5.91
CA ARG A 106 -24.26 3.22 -5.31
C ARG A 106 -23.64 2.26 -6.33
N LYS A 107 -24.21 2.16 -7.53
CA LYS A 107 -23.66 1.28 -8.58
C LYS A 107 -22.28 1.76 -9.03
N GLN A 108 -22.12 3.07 -9.22
CA GLN A 108 -20.84 3.68 -9.62
C GLN A 108 -19.75 3.49 -8.56
N ILE A 109 -20.13 3.63 -7.28
CA ILE A 109 -19.21 3.38 -6.16
C ILE A 109 -18.75 1.92 -6.18
N ILE A 110 -19.67 0.97 -6.30
CA ILE A 110 -19.33 -0.46 -6.37
C ILE A 110 -18.44 -0.74 -7.57
N THR A 111 -18.76 -0.20 -8.75
CA THR A 111 -17.95 -0.36 -9.97
C THR A 111 -16.53 0.19 -9.77
N ALA A 112 -16.38 1.38 -9.18
CA ALA A 112 -15.08 1.96 -8.90
C ALA A 112 -14.24 1.06 -7.96
N PHE A 113 -14.85 0.53 -6.91
CA PHE A 113 -14.16 -0.38 -5.99
C PHE A 113 -13.83 -1.73 -6.64
N VAL A 114 -14.70 -2.28 -7.48
CA VAL A 114 -14.43 -3.51 -8.23
C VAL A 114 -13.24 -3.29 -9.17
N LEU A 115 -13.19 -2.19 -9.91
CA LEU A 115 -12.06 -1.84 -10.78
C LEU A 115 -10.77 -1.67 -9.98
N MET A 116 -10.83 -0.99 -8.83
CA MET A 116 -9.68 -0.82 -7.94
C MET A 116 -9.15 -2.16 -7.42
N THR A 117 -10.04 -3.06 -7.01
CA THR A 117 -9.65 -4.40 -6.54
C THR A 117 -9.09 -5.24 -7.68
N SER A 118 -9.71 -5.20 -8.86
CA SER A 118 -9.23 -5.92 -10.05
C SER A 118 -7.84 -5.44 -10.46
N SER A 119 -7.58 -4.13 -10.43
CA SER A 119 -6.25 -3.58 -10.74
C SER A 119 -5.19 -4.04 -9.72
N ALA A 120 -5.56 -4.13 -8.44
CA ALA A 120 -4.66 -4.62 -7.40
C ALA A 120 -4.36 -6.12 -7.57
N ILE A 121 -5.36 -6.94 -7.90
CA ILE A 121 -5.17 -8.37 -8.21
C ILE A 121 -4.25 -8.52 -9.42
N THR A 122 -4.50 -7.77 -10.51
CA THR A 122 -3.65 -7.79 -11.70
C THR A 122 -2.20 -7.40 -11.38
N ALA A 123 -2.01 -6.35 -10.57
CA ALA A 123 -0.67 -5.93 -10.12
C ALA A 123 0.06 -7.04 -9.37
N THR A 124 -0.66 -7.77 -8.48
CA THR A 124 -0.07 -8.89 -7.74
C THR A 124 0.21 -10.11 -8.59
N ILE A 125 -0.63 -10.40 -9.59
CA ILE A 125 -0.38 -11.49 -10.55
C ILE A 125 0.89 -11.19 -11.34
N ILE A 126 1.02 -9.97 -11.88
CA ILE A 126 2.22 -9.55 -12.62
C ILE A 126 3.46 -9.65 -11.71
N GLY A 127 3.37 -9.14 -10.48
CA GLY A 127 4.47 -9.20 -9.52
C GLY A 127 4.85 -10.63 -9.15
N PHE A 128 3.87 -11.50 -8.91
CA PHE A 128 4.09 -12.91 -8.59
C PHE A 128 4.74 -13.67 -9.75
N VAL A 129 4.27 -13.45 -10.98
CA VAL A 129 4.87 -14.05 -12.18
C VAL A 129 6.30 -13.55 -12.38
N ASN A 130 6.53 -12.24 -12.31
CA ASN A 130 7.87 -11.68 -12.46
C ASN A 130 8.84 -12.20 -11.39
N TYR A 131 8.36 -12.33 -10.15
CA TYR A 131 9.14 -12.90 -9.05
C TYR A 131 9.58 -14.32 -9.37
N ASN A 132 8.64 -15.19 -9.79
CA ASN A 132 8.97 -16.59 -10.07
C ASN A 132 9.81 -16.81 -11.33
N LEU A 133 9.68 -15.92 -12.34
CA LEU A 133 10.47 -16.03 -13.59
C LEU A 133 11.90 -15.50 -13.42
N ASN A 134 12.11 -14.49 -12.58
CA ASN A 134 13.40 -13.84 -12.39
C ASN A 134 14.05 -14.20 -11.05
N TYR A 135 13.53 -15.23 -10.39
CA TYR A 135 14.08 -15.70 -9.13
C TYR A 135 15.43 -16.36 -9.37
N ASP A 136 16.51 -15.65 -9.05
CA ASP A 136 17.85 -16.22 -9.03
C ASP A 136 18.08 -16.89 -7.68
N THR A 137 18.11 -18.23 -7.68
CA THR A 137 18.31 -19.05 -6.47
C THR A 137 19.70 -18.86 -5.84
N ALA A 138 20.58 -18.11 -6.50
CA ALA A 138 21.93 -17.83 -6.03
C ALA A 138 22.03 -16.72 -4.97
N SER A 139 20.95 -15.94 -4.76
CA SER A 139 20.94 -14.90 -3.73
C SER A 139 20.20 -15.38 -2.47
N ASP A 140 20.91 -15.50 -1.36
CA ASP A 140 20.34 -15.89 -0.06
C ASP A 140 19.29 -14.91 0.49
N TRP A 141 19.08 -13.78 -0.18
CA TRP A 141 18.21 -12.68 0.27
C TRP A 141 17.18 -12.31 -0.78
N VAL A 142 15.96 -12.79 -0.58
CA VAL A 142 14.84 -12.49 -1.47
C VAL A 142 14.00 -11.37 -0.89
N ASP A 143 14.01 -10.22 -1.54
CA ASP A 143 13.10 -9.12 -1.17
C ASP A 143 11.70 -9.38 -1.76
N LEU A 144 10.79 -9.88 -0.93
CA LEU A 144 9.39 -10.10 -1.29
C LEU A 144 8.63 -8.83 -1.72
N ARG A 145 9.24 -7.64 -1.57
CA ARG A 145 8.67 -6.38 -2.07
C ARG A 145 8.62 -6.34 -3.59
N ILE A 146 9.40 -7.17 -4.28
CA ILE A 146 9.35 -7.32 -5.75
C ILE A 146 7.96 -7.76 -6.24
N ILE A 147 7.16 -8.43 -5.40
CA ILE A 147 5.76 -8.81 -5.71
C ILE A 147 4.87 -7.58 -5.92
N SER A 148 5.30 -6.41 -5.48
CA SER A 148 4.58 -5.14 -5.67
C SER A 148 5.39 -4.16 -6.55
N PRO A 149 5.48 -4.40 -7.89
CA PRO A 149 6.40 -3.66 -8.76
C PRO A 149 5.99 -2.21 -9.01
N PHE A 150 4.70 -1.87 -8.86
CA PHE A 150 4.15 -0.56 -9.26
C PHE A 150 3.97 0.40 -8.08
N ILE A 151 3.57 -0.13 -6.92
CA ILE A 151 3.33 0.65 -5.69
C ILE A 151 3.94 -0.07 -4.48
N SER A 152 4.01 0.61 -3.32
CA SER A 152 4.53 -0.06 -2.12
C SER A 152 3.61 -1.20 -1.68
N LEU A 153 4.19 -2.30 -1.19
CA LEU A 153 3.48 -3.48 -0.72
C LEU A 153 2.41 -3.15 0.33
N ILE A 154 2.68 -2.19 1.23
CA ILE A 154 1.72 -1.74 2.25
C ILE A 154 0.47 -1.16 1.61
N ARG A 155 0.61 -0.27 0.61
CA ARG A 155 -0.54 0.33 -0.09
C ARG A 155 -1.33 -0.70 -0.87
N LEU A 156 -0.64 -1.61 -1.55
CA LEU A 156 -1.27 -2.70 -2.30
C LEU A 156 -2.08 -3.60 -1.37
N SER A 157 -1.50 -3.97 -0.22
CA SER A 157 -2.18 -4.79 0.79
C SER A 157 -3.43 -4.12 1.36
N LEU A 158 -3.41 -2.81 1.61
CA LEU A 158 -4.59 -2.06 2.04
C LEU A 158 -5.70 -2.11 0.99
N ILE A 159 -5.39 -1.91 -0.29
CA ILE A 159 -6.36 -2.00 -1.38
C ILE A 159 -6.95 -3.41 -1.48
N LEU A 160 -6.10 -4.44 -1.38
CA LEU A 160 -6.54 -5.84 -1.37
C LEU A 160 -7.44 -6.16 -0.18
N CYS A 161 -7.16 -5.63 1.01
CA CYS A 161 -8.01 -5.78 2.19
C CYS A 161 -9.39 -5.14 2.00
N VAL A 162 -9.46 -3.95 1.40
CA VAL A 162 -10.74 -3.32 1.03
C VAL A 162 -11.48 -4.18 0.02
N GLY A 163 -10.80 -4.68 -1.02
CA GLY A 163 -11.35 -5.61 -2.01
C GLY A 163 -11.86 -6.91 -1.40
N PHE A 164 -11.13 -7.46 -0.43
CA PHE A 164 -11.53 -8.64 0.33
C PHE A 164 -12.85 -8.41 1.08
N GLY A 165 -12.97 -7.29 1.81
CA GLY A 165 -14.19 -6.92 2.51
C GLY A 165 -15.40 -6.76 1.58
N LEU A 166 -15.20 -6.14 0.41
CA LEU A 166 -16.24 -6.02 -0.63
C LEU A 166 -16.62 -7.37 -1.23
N GLY A 167 -15.64 -8.24 -1.47
CA GLY A 167 -15.87 -9.59 -1.96
C GLY A 167 -16.71 -10.41 -0.97
N LEU A 168 -16.39 -10.36 0.33
CA LEU A 168 -17.20 -10.99 1.38
C LEU A 168 -18.64 -10.44 1.40
N TRP A 169 -18.80 -9.12 1.29
CA TRP A 169 -20.12 -8.52 1.17
C TRP A 169 -20.87 -8.99 -0.10
N GLY A 170 -20.16 -9.13 -1.22
CA GLY A 170 -20.67 -9.68 -2.47
C GLY A 170 -21.18 -11.11 -2.33
N LEU A 171 -20.50 -11.97 -1.56
CA LEU A 171 -20.94 -13.35 -1.29
C LEU A 171 -22.33 -13.41 -0.63
N ILE A 172 -22.71 -12.39 0.16
CA ILE A 172 -24.05 -12.33 0.74
C ILE A 172 -25.09 -11.83 -0.27
N LYS A 173 -24.73 -10.87 -1.12
CA LYS A 173 -25.68 -10.15 -1.97
C LYS A 173 -25.90 -10.79 -3.33
N LEU A 174 -24.90 -11.48 -3.87
CA LEU A 174 -24.97 -12.13 -5.17
C LEU A 174 -25.69 -13.49 -5.05
N LYS A 175 -26.35 -13.88 -6.15
CA LYS A 175 -27.08 -15.16 -6.26
C LYS A 175 -26.32 -16.13 -7.18
N HIS A 176 -26.51 -17.42 -6.94
CA HIS A 176 -26.01 -18.52 -7.80
C HIS A 176 -24.53 -18.45 -8.21
N ILE A 177 -24.24 -18.63 -9.51
CA ILE A 177 -22.92 -18.78 -10.10
C ILE A 177 -21.99 -17.59 -9.77
N ALA A 178 -22.52 -16.37 -9.70
CA ALA A 178 -21.73 -15.19 -9.38
C ALA A 178 -21.04 -15.23 -8.01
N LYS A 179 -21.59 -15.98 -7.04
CA LYS A 179 -20.92 -16.20 -5.75
C LYS A 179 -19.64 -17.02 -5.90
N TRP A 180 -19.73 -18.11 -6.66
CA TRP A 180 -18.60 -19.03 -6.83
C TRP A 180 -17.44 -18.34 -7.55
N LEU A 181 -17.75 -17.47 -8.53
CA LEU A 181 -16.73 -16.67 -9.22
C LEU A 181 -15.99 -15.71 -8.30
N LEU A 182 -16.61 -15.24 -7.20
CA LEU A 182 -15.96 -14.38 -6.22
C LEU A 182 -14.96 -15.12 -5.31
N ILE A 183 -15.10 -16.43 -5.15
CA ILE A 183 -14.21 -17.21 -4.29
C ILE A 183 -12.78 -17.19 -4.83
N ILE A 184 -12.61 -17.27 -6.14
CA ILE A 184 -11.27 -17.27 -6.78
C ILE A 184 -10.46 -16.01 -6.41
N PRO A 185 -10.95 -14.78 -6.64
CA PRO A 185 -10.20 -13.58 -6.25
C PRO A 185 -10.03 -13.45 -4.72
N LEU A 186 -10.99 -13.92 -3.91
CA LEU A 186 -10.85 -13.91 -2.46
C LEU A 186 -9.72 -14.83 -1.98
N CYS A 187 -9.67 -16.06 -2.52
CA CYS A 187 -8.58 -17.00 -2.24
C CYS A 187 -7.23 -16.43 -2.70
N TRP A 188 -7.19 -15.81 -3.89
CA TRP A 188 -5.98 -15.16 -4.39
C TRP A 188 -5.50 -14.05 -3.45
N ILE A 189 -6.40 -13.18 -2.98
CA ILE A 189 -6.05 -12.10 -2.04
C ILE A 189 -5.43 -12.67 -0.76
N VAL A 190 -6.06 -13.68 -0.16
CA VAL A 190 -5.53 -14.30 1.08
C VAL A 190 -4.18 -14.95 0.82
N PHE A 191 -4.06 -15.70 -0.28
CA PHE A 191 -2.81 -16.34 -0.68
C PHE A 191 -1.68 -15.34 -0.85
N ILE A 192 -1.88 -14.27 -1.64
CA ILE A 192 -0.81 -13.32 -1.95
C ILE A 192 -0.41 -12.47 -0.76
N LEU A 193 -1.35 -12.13 0.14
CA LEU A 193 -1.07 -11.40 1.38
C LEU A 193 -0.23 -12.25 2.36
N GLY A 194 -0.50 -13.56 2.43
CA GLY A 194 0.31 -14.50 3.20
C GLY A 194 1.68 -14.73 2.57
N TYR A 195 1.72 -14.96 1.26
CA TYR A 195 2.95 -15.23 0.52
C TYR A 195 3.93 -14.05 0.55
N SER A 196 3.41 -12.81 0.39
CA SER A 196 4.22 -11.59 0.47
C SER A 196 4.61 -11.19 1.89
N GLN A 197 4.24 -11.98 2.89
CA GLN A 197 4.46 -11.69 4.32
C GLN A 197 4.04 -10.27 4.72
N SER A 198 2.98 -9.76 4.09
CA SER A 198 2.47 -8.44 4.37
C SER A 198 1.85 -8.37 5.75
N LEU A 199 2.55 -7.77 6.72
CA LEU A 199 2.05 -7.59 8.08
C LEU A 199 0.68 -6.92 8.10
N THR A 200 0.48 -5.89 7.27
CA THR A 200 -0.79 -5.17 7.11
C THR A 200 -1.92 -6.12 6.69
N GLY A 201 -1.67 -6.98 5.70
CA GLY A 201 -2.64 -7.97 5.23
C GLY A 201 -2.95 -9.02 6.27
N ILE A 202 -1.91 -9.58 6.90
CA ILE A 202 -2.03 -10.63 7.93
C ILE A 202 -2.87 -10.14 9.11
N VAL A 203 -2.76 -8.87 9.50
CA VAL A 203 -3.53 -8.29 10.61
C VAL A 203 -4.95 -7.91 10.18
N LEU A 204 -5.12 -7.25 9.02
CA LEU A 204 -6.42 -6.71 8.63
C LEU A 204 -7.41 -7.76 8.13
N VAL A 205 -6.95 -8.82 7.44
CA VAL A 205 -7.87 -9.88 6.93
C VAL A 205 -8.64 -10.55 8.06
N PRO A 206 -8.04 -11.03 9.15
CA PRO A 206 -8.79 -11.57 10.29
C PRO A 206 -9.75 -10.58 10.92
N ILE A 207 -9.36 -9.31 11.05
CA ILE A 207 -10.25 -8.26 11.58
C ILE A 207 -11.49 -8.12 10.69
N ILE A 208 -11.31 -8.05 9.36
CA ILE A 208 -12.42 -7.95 8.40
C ILE A 208 -13.33 -9.17 8.50
N VAL A 209 -12.76 -10.38 8.58
CA VAL A 209 -13.53 -11.61 8.74
C VAL A 209 -14.38 -11.60 10.00
N VAL A 210 -13.79 -11.21 11.14
CA VAL A 210 -14.53 -11.15 12.42
C VAL A 210 -15.64 -10.10 12.37
N LEU A 211 -15.35 -8.91 11.85
CA LEU A 211 -16.38 -7.87 11.69
C LEU A 211 -17.51 -8.34 10.77
N PHE A 212 -17.17 -9.03 9.70
CA PHE A 212 -18.12 -9.58 8.73
C PHE A 212 -19.00 -10.66 9.37
N ILE A 213 -18.40 -11.60 10.13
CA ILE A 213 -19.15 -12.64 10.82
C ILE A 213 -20.03 -12.03 11.92
N LYS A 214 -19.52 -11.05 12.67
CA LYS A 214 -20.33 -10.29 13.64
C LYS A 214 -21.54 -9.62 13.00
N PHE A 215 -21.39 -9.11 11.79
CA PHE A 215 -22.48 -8.51 11.02
C PHE A 215 -23.54 -9.55 10.60
N ILE A 216 -23.13 -10.76 10.19
CA ILE A 216 -24.04 -11.84 9.78
C ILE A 216 -24.79 -12.44 10.98
N VAL A 217 -24.07 -12.66 12.07
CA VAL A 217 -24.55 -13.42 13.25
C VAL A 217 -25.19 -12.50 14.30
N ARG A 218 -25.73 -11.40 13.87
CA ARG A 218 -26.38 -10.40 14.73
C ARG A 218 -27.34 -11.06 15.74
N GLY A 219 -26.98 -11.01 17.05
CA GLY A 219 -27.82 -11.52 18.15
C GLY A 219 -27.37 -12.84 18.79
N ARG A 220 -26.39 -13.57 18.28
CA ARG A 220 -25.88 -14.82 18.88
C ARG A 220 -24.62 -14.54 19.73
N LYS A 221 -24.83 -14.27 21.05
CA LYS A 221 -23.73 -13.92 21.98
C LYS A 221 -22.57 -14.93 22.00
N LEU A 222 -22.88 -16.22 22.04
CA LEU A 222 -21.87 -17.30 22.08
C LEU A 222 -20.94 -17.24 20.86
N LEU A 223 -21.49 -17.09 19.66
CA LEU A 223 -20.69 -17.03 18.43
C LEU A 223 -19.84 -15.76 18.35
N THR A 224 -20.32 -14.66 18.90
CA THR A 224 -19.55 -13.41 18.97
C THR A 224 -18.34 -13.56 19.90
N VAL A 225 -18.53 -14.26 21.03
CA VAL A 225 -17.44 -14.54 21.99
C VAL A 225 -16.39 -15.47 21.38
N THR A 226 -16.80 -16.58 20.73
CA THR A 226 -15.87 -17.50 20.07
C THR A 226 -15.05 -16.84 18.97
N LEU A 227 -15.68 -15.99 18.17
CA LEU A 227 -15.00 -15.25 17.10
C LEU A 227 -14.04 -14.18 17.65
N SER A 228 -14.40 -13.52 18.74
CA SER A 228 -13.50 -12.60 19.43
C SER A 228 -12.30 -13.32 20.02
N ALA A 229 -12.48 -14.53 20.54
CA ALA A 229 -11.40 -15.36 21.04
C ALA A 229 -10.44 -15.82 19.91
N ILE A 230 -10.98 -16.23 18.76
CA ILE A 230 -10.17 -16.55 17.56
C ILE A 230 -9.37 -15.33 17.10
N LEU A 231 -9.98 -14.15 17.06
CA LEU A 231 -9.28 -12.92 16.69
C LEU A 231 -8.13 -12.62 17.65
N LEU A 232 -8.38 -12.76 18.95
CA LEU A 232 -7.39 -12.54 19.99
C LEU A 232 -6.22 -13.54 19.87
N ALA A 233 -6.52 -14.80 19.54
CA ALA A 233 -5.50 -15.82 19.25
C ALA A 233 -4.66 -15.47 18.00
N VAL A 234 -5.28 -14.98 16.93
CA VAL A 234 -4.56 -14.51 15.73
C VAL A 234 -3.67 -13.31 16.05
N PHE A 235 -4.15 -12.33 16.83
CA PHE A 235 -3.32 -11.22 17.29
C PHE A 235 -2.16 -11.66 18.17
N ALA A 236 -2.41 -12.58 19.11
CA ALA A 236 -1.36 -13.14 19.96
C ALA A 236 -0.30 -13.87 19.13
N TYR A 237 -0.73 -14.69 18.16
CA TYR A 237 0.19 -15.37 17.24
C TYR A 237 0.99 -14.38 16.38
N SER A 238 0.34 -13.37 15.82
CA SER A 238 1.03 -12.31 15.06
C SER A 238 2.02 -11.53 15.92
N GLY A 239 1.65 -11.24 17.17
CA GLY A 239 2.53 -10.60 18.16
C GLY A 239 3.75 -11.47 18.50
N LEU A 240 3.56 -12.79 18.64
CA LEU A 240 4.66 -13.74 18.85
C LEU A 240 5.61 -13.79 17.63
N GLN A 241 5.08 -13.75 16.40
CA GLN A 241 5.90 -13.70 15.20
C GLN A 241 6.71 -12.39 15.12
N ILE A 242 6.09 -11.25 15.42
CA ILE A 242 6.78 -9.95 15.50
C ILE A 242 7.87 -9.99 16.59
N TYR A 243 7.55 -10.56 17.75
CA TYR A 243 8.52 -10.71 18.84
C TYR A 243 9.68 -11.62 18.45
N ASN A 244 9.43 -12.73 17.75
CA ASN A 244 10.48 -13.61 17.25
C ASN A 244 11.39 -12.92 16.24
N VAL A 245 10.82 -12.16 15.30
CA VAL A 245 11.58 -11.32 14.35
C VAL A 245 12.35 -10.23 15.10
N TYR A 246 11.71 -9.54 16.06
CA TYR A 246 12.38 -8.58 16.93
C TYR A 246 13.58 -9.21 17.65
N LYS A 247 13.39 -10.40 18.22
CA LYS A 247 14.45 -11.16 18.90
C LYS A 247 15.60 -11.48 17.95
N LEU A 248 15.34 -11.88 16.72
CA LEU A 248 16.37 -12.14 15.70
C LEU A 248 17.12 -10.88 15.29
N VAL A 249 16.41 -9.73 15.20
CA VAL A 249 17.02 -8.47 14.72
C VAL A 249 17.75 -7.71 15.83
N PHE A 250 17.24 -7.76 17.08
CA PHE A 250 17.72 -6.91 18.17
C PHE A 250 18.48 -7.64 19.27
N ILE A 251 18.47 -8.97 19.34
CA ILE A 251 19.35 -9.71 20.26
C ILE A 251 20.70 -9.83 19.58
N ASN A 252 21.70 -9.22 20.24
CA ASN A 252 23.12 -9.30 19.91
C ASN A 252 23.53 -10.74 19.56
N HIS A 253 23.53 -11.05 18.27
CA HIS A 253 24.49 -12.04 17.82
C HIS A 253 25.85 -11.37 18.02
N GLU A 254 26.73 -11.98 18.78
CA GLU A 254 28.15 -11.65 18.78
C GLU A 254 28.65 -11.96 17.36
N ASP A 255 28.44 -11.02 16.44
CA ASP A 255 29.06 -11.08 15.13
C ASP A 255 30.56 -10.98 15.39
N VAL A 256 31.22 -12.13 15.34
CA VAL A 256 32.67 -12.20 15.45
C VAL A 256 33.24 -11.39 14.29
N ALA A 257 34.07 -10.40 14.62
CA ALA A 257 34.83 -9.66 13.61
C ALA A 257 35.83 -10.64 12.97
N LEU A 258 35.58 -11.04 11.74
CA LEU A 258 36.47 -11.93 10.98
C LEU A 258 37.63 -11.13 10.40
N GLU A 259 38.84 -11.60 10.55
CA GLU A 259 40.02 -10.88 10.01
C GLU A 259 40.08 -10.96 8.47
N LYS A 260 39.76 -12.12 7.90
CA LYS A 260 39.90 -12.39 6.46
C LYS A 260 38.72 -13.10 5.87
N THR A 261 38.47 -12.83 4.57
CA THR A 261 37.53 -13.60 3.76
C THR A 261 38.04 -15.00 3.49
N LYS A 262 37.16 -15.90 2.99
CA LYS A 262 37.58 -17.24 2.53
C LYS A 262 38.65 -17.17 1.43
N SER A 263 38.71 -16.07 0.67
CA SER A 263 39.74 -15.79 -0.37
C SER A 263 41.00 -15.10 0.14
N GLY A 264 41.14 -14.89 1.46
CA GLY A 264 42.33 -14.31 2.09
C GLY A 264 42.38 -12.78 2.11
N VAL A 265 41.35 -12.08 1.65
CA VAL A 265 41.28 -10.60 1.67
C VAL A 265 40.89 -10.13 3.08
N ASN A 266 41.55 -9.08 3.58
CA ASN A 266 41.22 -8.54 4.90
C ASN A 266 39.87 -7.82 4.89
N TYR A 267 39.06 -8.07 5.93
CA TYR A 267 37.85 -7.30 6.18
C TYR A 267 38.17 -5.96 6.83
N SER A 268 37.35 -4.96 6.57
CA SER A 268 37.34 -3.71 7.31
C SER A 268 36.15 -3.66 8.26
N HIS A 269 36.38 -3.10 9.46
CA HIS A 269 35.35 -3.02 10.51
C HIS A 269 35.28 -1.61 11.07
N ASN A 270 34.06 -1.13 11.32
CA ASN A 270 33.83 0.02 12.18
C ASN A 270 33.15 -0.45 13.48
N LEU A 271 33.95 -0.80 14.47
CA LEU A 271 33.48 -1.34 15.75
C LEU A 271 32.78 -0.30 16.62
N LYS A 272 32.91 1.01 16.30
CA LYS A 272 32.27 2.10 17.04
C LYS A 272 30.80 2.23 16.63
N ASN A 273 30.46 1.88 15.38
CA ASN A 273 29.09 1.95 14.90
C ASN A 273 28.38 0.62 15.20
N LYS A 274 27.34 0.71 16.03
CA LYS A 274 26.52 -0.43 16.47
C LYS A 274 25.21 -0.57 15.66
N SER A 275 25.10 0.08 14.51
CA SER A 275 23.94 -0.05 13.65
C SER A 275 23.81 -1.49 13.15
N THR A 276 22.62 -2.05 13.28
CA THR A 276 22.29 -3.42 12.87
C THR A 276 21.23 -3.41 11.76
N GLU A 277 21.36 -4.34 10.81
CA GLU A 277 20.37 -4.61 9.79
C GLU A 277 20.20 -6.14 9.69
N ASN A 278 18.98 -6.62 9.74
CA ASN A 278 18.64 -8.06 9.72
C ASN A 278 19.41 -8.90 10.76
N GLY A 279 19.71 -8.33 11.94
CA GLY A 279 20.44 -9.01 13.01
C GLY A 279 21.95 -9.01 12.89
N HIS A 280 22.51 -8.40 11.84
CA HIS A 280 23.96 -8.27 11.62
C HIS A 280 24.41 -6.82 11.76
N TYR A 281 25.61 -6.60 12.27
CA TYR A 281 26.20 -5.27 12.30
C TYR A 281 26.58 -4.82 10.89
N VAL A 282 25.99 -3.73 10.41
CA VAL A 282 26.16 -3.21 9.04
C VAL A 282 27.62 -2.85 8.73
N TYR A 283 28.36 -2.42 9.72
CA TYR A 283 29.74 -1.93 9.56
C TYR A 283 30.81 -2.95 10.01
N ARG A 284 30.44 -4.23 10.12
CA ARG A 284 31.38 -5.33 10.37
C ARG A 284 31.54 -6.20 9.13
N ASN A 285 32.70 -6.84 9.01
CA ASN A 285 33.03 -7.78 7.93
C ASN A 285 32.78 -7.19 6.52
N ILE A 286 33.19 -5.93 6.29
CA ILE A 286 33.04 -5.24 5.00
C ILE A 286 34.24 -5.59 4.11
N ASN A 287 33.98 -6.19 2.95
CA ASN A 287 34.95 -6.33 1.89
C ASN A 287 34.86 -5.12 0.95
N LYS A 288 35.82 -4.19 1.05
CA LYS A 288 35.81 -2.95 0.26
C LYS A 288 35.83 -3.21 -1.26
N ASN A 289 36.50 -4.27 -1.71
CA ASN A 289 36.59 -4.61 -3.11
C ASN A 289 35.24 -5.08 -3.65
N GLU A 290 34.52 -5.92 -2.88
CA GLU A 290 33.16 -6.36 -3.26
C GLU A 290 32.19 -5.20 -3.26
N VAL A 291 32.25 -4.32 -2.25
CA VAL A 291 31.41 -3.11 -2.21
C VAL A 291 31.67 -2.22 -3.43
N ALA A 292 32.94 -2.01 -3.80
CA ALA A 292 33.29 -1.19 -4.98
C ALA A 292 32.78 -1.82 -6.29
N LEU A 293 32.91 -3.14 -6.44
CA LEU A 293 32.41 -3.87 -7.61
C LEU A 293 30.89 -3.81 -7.73
N GLU A 294 30.17 -4.03 -6.62
CA GLU A 294 28.71 -3.94 -6.60
C GLU A 294 28.21 -2.51 -6.80
N TRP A 295 28.92 -1.51 -6.25
CA TRP A 295 28.62 -0.12 -6.48
C TRP A 295 28.76 0.27 -7.96
N ALA A 296 29.86 -0.13 -8.59
CA ALA A 296 30.12 0.13 -10.01
C ALA A 296 29.07 -0.49 -10.95
N LYS A 297 28.43 -1.62 -10.53
CA LYS A 297 27.32 -2.22 -11.29
C LYS A 297 25.99 -1.44 -11.15
N ARG A 298 25.81 -0.69 -10.06
CA ARG A 298 24.52 -0.07 -9.68
C ARG A 298 24.51 1.45 -9.81
N SER A 299 25.68 2.09 -9.82
CA SER A 299 25.83 3.55 -9.84
C SER A 299 26.90 3.97 -10.84
N THR A 300 26.65 5.10 -11.49
CA THR A 300 27.64 5.80 -12.34
C THR A 300 28.55 6.73 -11.54
N LEU A 301 28.26 6.93 -10.25
CA LEU A 301 29.06 7.76 -9.35
C LEU A 301 30.25 6.97 -8.81
N ASN A 302 31.40 7.64 -8.63
CA ASN A 302 32.57 7.03 -8.03
C ASN A 302 32.35 6.90 -6.51
N LEU A 303 32.56 5.70 -5.97
CA LEU A 303 32.41 5.43 -4.53
C LEU A 303 33.33 6.30 -3.64
N ASN A 304 34.45 6.74 -4.17
CA ASN A 304 35.43 7.57 -3.44
C ASN A 304 35.08 9.06 -3.41
N GLU A 305 34.00 9.47 -4.12
CA GLU A 305 33.54 10.87 -4.19
C GLU A 305 32.31 11.11 -3.27
N ILE A 306 31.89 10.10 -2.52
CA ILE A 306 30.80 10.14 -1.57
C ILE A 306 31.36 9.99 -0.15
#